data_f7e2acd2b0fa73508c898260c6d7e4db
#
_entry.id   f7e2acd2b0fa73508c898260c6d7e4db
#
_cell.length_a   1.000
_cell.length_b   1.000
_cell.length_c   1.000
_cell.angle_alpha   90.00
_cell.angle_beta   90.00
_cell.angle_gamma   90.00
#
_symmetry.space_group_name_H-M   'P 1'
#
loop_
_entity.id
_entity.type
_entity.pdbx_description
1 polymer ?
#
loop_
_entity_poly.entity_id
_entity_poly.type
_entity_poly.pdbx_seq_one_letter_code
_entity_poly.pdbx_strand_id
1 'polypeptide(L)'
;MPYAYADDIAIADLAFRAWGPTAEATFLAAAEATVNAMVEDLATVAPRVQRTFELHEAQLDLLLLQFLQELLFYKDAQQLLLRVYEVQITAHDQGFALEARAAGEPLEPARHALGADVKGVTLHRLQVVQTSNGWEATVVLDV
;
A
#
# COMPACT_ATOMS: atom_id res chain seq x y z
N MET A 1 -4.23 5.48 13.95
CA MET A 1 -4.01 4.76 12.70
C MET A 1 -2.53 4.44 12.57
N PRO A 2 -2.10 3.20 12.04
CA PRO A 2 -0.68 2.79 11.95
C PRO A 2 0.05 3.38 10.75
N TYR A 3 -0.32 4.55 10.32
CA TYR A 3 0.42 5.32 9.31
C TYR A 3 0.18 6.81 9.53
N ALA A 4 1.09 7.61 9.00
CA ALA A 4 1.00 9.06 9.04
C ALA A 4 1.67 9.63 7.80
N TYR A 5 1.07 10.67 7.24
CA TYR A 5 1.67 11.39 6.12
C TYR A 5 2.76 12.33 6.65
N ALA A 6 3.84 12.46 5.88
CA ALA A 6 5.06 13.11 6.34
C ALA A 6 5.51 14.19 5.35
N ASP A 7 5.18 15.44 5.65
CA ASP A 7 5.56 16.58 4.81
C ASP A 7 7.07 16.86 4.84
N ASP A 8 7.76 16.37 5.88
CA ASP A 8 9.20 16.58 6.03
C ASP A 8 10.06 15.68 5.12
N ILE A 9 9.44 14.69 4.46
CA ILE A 9 10.16 13.74 3.60
C ILE A 9 10.20 14.23 2.15
N ALA A 10 9.09 14.79 1.66
CA ALA A 10 8.95 15.22 0.27
C ALA A 10 8.18 16.53 0.19
N ILE A 11 8.53 17.38 -0.78
CA ILE A 11 7.90 18.68 -0.94
C ILE A 11 6.79 18.63 -1.99
N ALA A 12 7.04 17.97 -3.13
CA ALA A 12 6.12 17.94 -4.26
C ALA A 12 5.30 16.64 -4.34
N ASP A 13 5.71 15.63 -3.62
CA ASP A 13 5.06 14.32 -3.64
C ASP A 13 4.36 14.06 -2.30
N LEU A 14 3.64 12.96 -2.22
CA LEU A 14 2.96 12.55 -1.00
C LEU A 14 3.75 11.45 -0.33
N ALA A 15 4.23 11.70 0.89
CA ALA A 15 5.00 10.73 1.64
C ALA A 15 4.25 10.25 2.87
N PHE A 16 4.47 8.98 3.27
CA PHE A 16 3.91 8.46 4.51
C PHE A 16 4.87 7.50 5.19
N ARG A 17 4.65 7.32 6.50
CA ARG A 17 5.24 6.24 7.29
C ARG A 17 4.12 5.32 7.75
N ALA A 18 4.40 4.02 7.72
CA ALA A 18 3.48 3.00 8.20
C ALA A 18 4.24 2.10 9.18
N TRP A 19 3.54 1.55 10.15
CA TRP A 19 4.18 0.73 11.19
C TRP A 19 3.24 -0.37 11.67
N GLY A 20 3.82 -1.38 12.32
CA GLY A 20 3.08 -2.47 12.91
C GLY A 20 3.98 -3.41 13.68
N PRO A 21 3.41 -4.34 14.45
CA PRO A 21 4.19 -5.33 15.20
C PRO A 21 4.89 -6.35 14.33
N THR A 22 4.41 -6.55 13.10
CA THR A 22 4.99 -7.49 12.14
C THR A 22 5.17 -6.81 10.79
N ALA A 23 5.96 -7.41 9.90
CA ALA A 23 6.11 -6.91 8.54
C ALA A 23 4.75 -6.93 7.81
N GLU A 24 3.97 -8.00 8.01
CA GLU A 24 2.65 -8.11 7.40
C GLU A 24 1.70 -6.98 7.83
N ALA A 25 1.67 -6.68 9.13
CA ALA A 25 0.84 -5.58 9.64
C ALA A 25 1.29 -4.23 9.06
N THR A 26 2.61 -4.05 8.90
CA THR A 26 3.16 -2.83 8.31
C THR A 26 2.78 -2.70 6.83
N PHE A 27 2.81 -3.81 6.08
CA PHE A 27 2.38 -3.83 4.69
C PHE A 27 0.89 -3.51 4.56
N LEU A 28 0.05 -4.07 5.46
CA LEU A 28 -1.38 -3.73 5.50
C LEU A 28 -1.59 -2.24 5.74
N ALA A 29 -0.86 -1.66 6.68
CA ALA A 29 -0.95 -0.24 6.97
C ALA A 29 -0.50 0.62 5.78
N ALA A 30 0.56 0.20 5.09
CA ALA A 30 1.05 0.89 3.89
C ALA A 30 0.01 0.83 2.76
N ALA A 31 -0.66 -0.31 2.59
CA ALA A 31 -1.73 -0.46 1.61
C ALA A 31 -2.89 0.48 1.93
N GLU A 32 -3.29 0.57 3.20
CA GLU A 32 -4.35 1.48 3.60
C GLU A 32 -3.97 2.95 3.38
N ALA A 33 -2.73 3.32 3.70
CA ALA A 33 -2.25 4.69 3.46
C ALA A 33 -2.28 5.03 1.98
N THR A 34 -1.90 4.10 1.11
CA THR A 34 -1.89 4.30 -0.35
C THR A 34 -3.31 4.51 -0.88
N VAL A 35 -4.25 3.67 -0.47
CA VAL A 35 -5.65 3.79 -0.92
C VAL A 35 -6.31 5.02 -0.30
N ASN A 36 -6.01 5.33 0.96
CA ASN A 36 -6.55 6.53 1.62
C ASN A 36 -6.04 7.82 0.98
N ALA A 37 -4.85 7.81 0.37
CA ALA A 37 -4.38 8.94 -0.41
C ALA A 37 -5.26 9.19 -1.64
N MET A 38 -5.81 8.13 -2.23
CA MET A 38 -6.65 8.21 -3.42
C MET A 38 -8.12 8.44 -3.12
N VAL A 39 -8.60 7.96 -1.96
CA VAL A 39 -9.99 8.07 -1.54
C VAL A 39 -10.02 8.57 -0.10
N GLU A 40 -10.74 9.66 0.14
CA GLU A 40 -10.72 10.32 1.45
C GLU A 40 -11.28 9.45 2.58
N ASP A 41 -12.33 8.68 2.29
CA ASP A 41 -12.96 7.81 3.29
C ASP A 41 -12.91 6.36 2.83
N LEU A 42 -12.01 5.57 3.44
CA LEU A 42 -11.85 4.15 3.12
C LEU A 42 -13.13 3.34 3.34
N ALA A 43 -13.98 3.75 4.29
CA ALA A 43 -15.21 3.04 4.60
C ALA A 43 -16.21 3.06 3.43
N THR A 44 -16.04 3.97 2.48
CA THR A 44 -16.92 4.03 1.30
C THR A 44 -16.58 2.96 0.25
N VAL A 45 -15.44 2.29 0.39
CA VAL A 45 -15.03 1.22 -0.54
C VAL A 45 -15.68 -0.08 -0.09
N ALA A 46 -16.74 -0.50 -0.78
CA ALA A 46 -17.47 -1.72 -0.43
C ALA A 46 -16.76 -2.97 -0.97
N PRO A 47 -16.78 -4.09 -0.23
CA PRO A 47 -16.06 -5.32 -0.61
C PRO A 47 -16.86 -6.16 -1.63
N ARG A 48 -17.11 -5.63 -2.81
CA ARG A 48 -17.96 -6.27 -3.83
C ARG A 48 -17.19 -7.22 -4.73
N VAL A 49 -15.89 -6.97 -4.92
CA VAL A 49 -15.02 -7.73 -5.83
C VAL A 49 -13.80 -8.15 -5.04
N GLN A 50 -13.29 -9.37 -5.31
CA GLN A 50 -12.11 -9.90 -4.61
C GLN A 50 -10.94 -10.05 -5.57
N ARG A 51 -9.72 -9.83 -5.06
CA ARG A 51 -8.47 -10.06 -5.79
C ARG A 51 -7.43 -10.67 -4.86
N THR A 52 -6.57 -11.50 -5.44
CA THR A 52 -5.46 -12.11 -4.72
C THR A 52 -4.16 -11.75 -5.42
N PHE A 53 -3.13 -11.41 -4.65
CA PHE A 53 -1.81 -11.07 -5.16
C PHE A 53 -0.80 -12.13 -4.73
N GLU A 54 0.07 -12.55 -5.66
CA GLU A 54 1.25 -13.37 -5.35
C GLU A 54 2.47 -12.66 -5.93
N LEU A 55 3.42 -12.30 -5.07
CA LEU A 55 4.59 -11.54 -5.46
C LEU A 55 5.85 -12.16 -4.86
N HIS A 56 6.98 -11.98 -5.55
CA HIS A 56 8.28 -12.45 -5.09
C HIS A 56 9.32 -11.36 -5.31
N GLU A 57 10.16 -11.11 -4.30
CA GLU A 57 11.28 -10.18 -4.42
C GLU A 57 12.43 -10.58 -3.52
N ALA A 58 13.63 -10.15 -3.90
CA ALA A 58 14.82 -10.43 -3.12
C ALA A 58 14.86 -9.66 -1.80
N GLN A 59 14.24 -8.47 -1.75
CA GLN A 59 14.28 -7.57 -0.61
C GLN A 59 12.89 -7.10 -0.22
N LEU A 60 12.68 -6.86 1.08
CA LEU A 60 11.36 -6.44 1.58
C LEU A 60 10.92 -5.07 1.06
N ASP A 61 11.84 -4.13 0.90
CA ASP A 61 11.48 -2.81 0.38
C ASP A 61 10.99 -2.90 -1.07
N LEU A 62 11.64 -3.72 -1.90
CA LEU A 62 11.20 -3.95 -3.28
C LEU A 62 9.89 -4.74 -3.32
N LEU A 63 9.67 -5.65 -2.36
CA LEU A 63 8.40 -6.36 -2.24
C LEU A 63 7.26 -5.40 -1.93
N LEU A 64 7.50 -4.44 -1.03
CA LEU A 64 6.52 -3.41 -0.71
C LEU A 64 6.22 -2.55 -1.94
N LEU A 65 7.25 -2.17 -2.69
CA LEU A 65 7.08 -1.40 -3.93
C LEU A 65 6.14 -2.13 -4.90
N GLN A 66 6.42 -3.40 -5.18
CA GLN A 66 5.57 -4.20 -6.08
C GLN A 66 4.14 -4.33 -5.55
N PHE A 67 4.01 -4.57 -4.26
CA PHE A 67 2.71 -4.74 -3.62
C PHE A 67 1.83 -3.50 -3.76
N LEU A 68 2.39 -2.32 -3.48
CA LEU A 68 1.64 -1.08 -3.60
C LEU A 68 1.35 -0.73 -5.07
N GLN A 69 2.27 -1.05 -5.97
CA GLN A 69 2.05 -0.84 -7.41
C GLN A 69 0.92 -1.72 -7.94
N GLU A 70 0.70 -2.91 -7.39
CA GLU A 70 -0.44 -3.74 -7.75
C GLU A 70 -1.77 -3.01 -7.48
N LEU A 71 -1.87 -2.34 -6.34
CA LEU A 71 -3.07 -1.55 -6.01
C LEU A 71 -3.30 -0.43 -7.03
N LEU A 72 -2.23 0.25 -7.43
CA LEU A 72 -2.32 1.30 -8.44
C LEU A 72 -2.65 0.74 -9.81
N PHE A 73 -2.11 -0.41 -10.14
CA PHE A 73 -2.39 -1.09 -11.41
C PHE A 73 -3.89 -1.39 -11.54
N TYR A 74 -4.51 -1.97 -10.52
CA TYR A 74 -5.95 -2.25 -10.56
C TYR A 74 -6.78 -0.98 -10.67
N LYS A 75 -6.37 0.08 -9.98
CA LYS A 75 -7.07 1.37 -10.08
C LYS A 75 -6.96 1.94 -11.51
N ASP A 76 -5.77 1.93 -12.09
CA ASP A 76 -5.54 2.55 -13.40
C ASP A 76 -6.08 1.70 -14.55
N ALA A 77 -5.86 0.39 -14.52
CA ALA A 77 -6.24 -0.51 -15.62
C ALA A 77 -7.71 -0.92 -15.58
N GLN A 78 -8.29 -1.05 -14.38
CA GLN A 78 -9.67 -1.55 -14.20
C GLN A 78 -10.55 -0.57 -13.45
N GLN A 79 -10.04 0.58 -13.05
CA GLN A 79 -10.71 1.57 -12.22
C GLN A 79 -11.29 0.94 -10.95
N LEU A 80 -10.53 0.02 -10.37
CA LEU A 80 -10.94 -0.77 -9.23
C LEU A 80 -10.21 -0.30 -7.98
N LEU A 81 -10.99 0.12 -6.96
CA LEU A 81 -10.44 0.48 -5.65
C LEU A 81 -10.43 -0.76 -4.78
N LEU A 82 -9.25 -1.13 -4.29
CA LEU A 82 -9.08 -2.34 -3.47
C LEU A 82 -8.55 -1.99 -2.09
N ARG A 83 -9.14 -2.59 -1.07
CA ARG A 83 -8.62 -2.58 0.30
C ARG A 83 -8.06 -3.95 0.61
N VAL A 84 -6.79 -3.99 1.00
CA VAL A 84 -6.14 -5.25 1.39
C VAL A 84 -6.56 -5.59 2.82
N TYR A 85 -6.98 -6.83 3.05
CA TYR A 85 -7.40 -7.27 4.38
C TYR A 85 -6.55 -8.41 4.93
N GLU A 86 -5.70 -9.03 4.12
CA GLU A 86 -4.82 -10.11 4.58
C GLU A 86 -3.50 -10.06 3.81
N VAL A 87 -2.39 -10.17 4.54
CA VAL A 87 -1.05 -10.24 3.98
C VAL A 87 -0.28 -11.35 4.70
N GLN A 88 0.35 -12.23 3.92
CA GLN A 88 1.29 -13.23 4.42
C GLN A 88 2.61 -13.07 3.70
N ILE A 89 3.70 -12.99 4.45
CA ILE A 89 5.05 -12.88 3.90
C ILE A 89 5.86 -14.06 4.40
N THR A 90 6.48 -14.79 3.47
CA THR A 90 7.32 -15.94 3.77
C THR A 90 8.73 -15.68 3.29
N ALA A 91 9.71 -15.84 4.17
CA ALA A 91 11.13 -15.77 3.79
C ALA A 91 11.58 -17.11 3.21
N HIS A 92 12.39 -17.06 2.17
CA HIS A 92 13.00 -18.24 1.58
C HIS A 92 14.43 -17.89 1.13
N ASP A 93 15.15 -18.88 0.58
CA ASP A 93 16.60 -18.74 0.30
C ASP A 93 16.94 -17.58 -0.63
N GLN A 94 16.04 -17.23 -1.54
CA GLN A 94 16.31 -16.19 -2.54
C GLN A 94 15.53 -14.90 -2.29
N GLY A 95 14.97 -14.74 -1.10
CA GLY A 95 14.25 -13.53 -0.76
C GLY A 95 12.93 -13.81 -0.05
N PHE A 96 11.85 -13.18 -0.56
CA PHE A 96 10.55 -13.19 0.10
C PHE A 96 9.43 -13.44 -0.89
N ALA A 97 8.40 -14.14 -0.42
CA ALA A 97 7.15 -14.34 -1.14
C ALA A 97 6.03 -13.65 -0.38
N LEU A 98 5.11 -13.03 -1.10
CA LEU A 98 3.94 -12.37 -0.51
C LEU A 98 2.68 -12.96 -1.11
N GLU A 99 1.70 -13.28 -0.25
CA GLU A 99 0.32 -13.54 -0.64
C GLU A 99 -0.56 -12.50 0.04
N ALA A 100 -1.43 -11.88 -0.72
CA ALA A 100 -2.34 -10.88 -0.18
C ALA A 100 -3.74 -11.05 -0.74
N ARG A 101 -4.73 -10.71 0.06
CA ARG A 101 -6.13 -10.71 -0.35
C ARG A 101 -6.70 -9.32 -0.17
N ALA A 102 -7.43 -8.89 -1.18
CA ALA A 102 -8.04 -7.57 -1.19
C ALA A 102 -9.48 -7.67 -1.67
N ALA A 103 -10.30 -6.73 -1.24
CA ALA A 103 -11.67 -6.60 -1.68
C ALA A 103 -11.98 -5.13 -1.93
N GLY A 104 -12.82 -4.86 -2.91
CA GLY A 104 -13.16 -3.50 -3.26
C GLY A 104 -14.25 -3.43 -4.30
N GLU A 105 -14.27 -2.32 -5.02
CA GLU A 105 -15.34 -2.05 -5.99
C GLU A 105 -14.86 -1.05 -7.04
N PRO A 106 -15.55 -0.97 -8.18
CA PRO A 106 -15.26 0.05 -9.19
C PRO A 106 -15.34 1.46 -8.61
N LEU A 107 -14.43 2.30 -9.05
CA LEU A 107 -14.38 3.71 -8.67
C LEU A 107 -15.64 4.43 -9.18
N GLU A 108 -16.37 5.06 -8.29
CA GLU A 108 -17.55 5.87 -8.61
C GLU A 108 -17.39 7.26 -7.99
N PRO A 109 -17.09 8.29 -8.79
CA PRO A 109 -16.88 9.64 -8.24
C PRO A 109 -18.06 10.17 -7.42
N ALA A 110 -19.27 9.70 -7.71
CA ALA A 110 -20.47 10.11 -6.97
C ALA A 110 -20.49 9.53 -5.55
N ARG A 111 -19.80 8.43 -5.29
CA ARG A 111 -19.77 7.75 -4.01
C ARG A 111 -18.42 7.86 -3.30
N HIS A 112 -17.34 7.91 -4.07
CA HIS A 112 -15.98 7.94 -3.54
C HIS A 112 -15.43 9.36 -3.64
N ALA A 113 -15.25 10.04 -2.51
CA ALA A 113 -14.59 11.34 -2.48
C ALA A 113 -13.12 11.15 -2.83
N LEU A 114 -12.71 11.62 -4.00
CA LEU A 114 -11.37 11.41 -4.51
C LEU A 114 -10.36 12.34 -3.84
N GLY A 115 -9.20 11.79 -3.49
CA GLY A 115 -8.07 12.53 -2.99
C GLY A 115 -7.06 12.79 -4.10
N ALA A 116 -5.79 12.44 -3.85
CA ALA A 116 -4.72 12.63 -4.82
C ALA A 116 -4.82 11.62 -5.98
N ASP A 117 -4.37 12.06 -7.16
CA ASP A 117 -4.18 11.16 -8.29
C ASP A 117 -2.78 10.55 -8.16
N VAL A 118 -2.71 9.38 -7.55
CA VAL A 118 -1.45 8.68 -7.31
C VAL A 118 -1.03 7.97 -8.59
N LYS A 119 0.10 8.41 -9.16
CA LYS A 119 0.60 7.91 -10.45
C LYS A 119 1.58 6.76 -10.31
N GLY A 120 2.24 6.64 -9.18
CA GLY A 120 3.21 5.58 -8.96
C GLY A 120 3.76 5.58 -7.56
N VAL A 121 4.50 4.53 -7.24
CA VAL A 121 5.28 4.41 -6.00
C VAL A 121 6.74 4.61 -6.39
N THR A 122 7.45 5.50 -5.67
CA THR A 122 8.83 5.82 -6.03
C THR A 122 9.82 5.04 -5.20
N LEU A 123 11.06 4.93 -5.70
CA LEU A 123 12.17 4.36 -4.95
C LEU A 123 12.77 5.39 -3.98
N HIS A 124 12.38 6.65 -4.10
CA HIS A 124 12.93 7.71 -3.26
C HIS A 124 12.57 7.46 -1.80
N ARG A 125 13.60 7.33 -0.96
CA ARG A 125 13.48 7.06 0.48
C ARG A 125 12.66 5.82 0.85
N LEU A 126 12.41 4.94 -0.11
CA LEU A 126 11.71 3.68 0.14
C LEU A 126 12.52 2.83 1.12
N GLN A 127 11.88 2.42 2.21
CA GLN A 127 12.55 1.69 3.27
C GLN A 127 11.57 0.84 4.04
N VAL A 128 11.98 -0.38 4.39
CA VAL A 128 11.29 -1.26 5.33
C VAL A 128 12.31 -1.70 6.34
N VAL A 129 12.14 -1.33 7.60
CA VAL A 129 13.11 -1.63 8.65
C VAL A 129 12.43 -2.21 9.87
N GLN A 130 13.16 -3.09 10.58
CA GLN A 130 12.73 -3.59 11.87
C GLN A 130 13.19 -2.61 12.94
N THR A 131 12.28 -2.29 13.85
CA THR A 131 12.53 -1.36 14.96
C THR A 131 12.49 -2.10 16.28
N SER A 132 12.80 -1.41 17.39
CA SER A 132 12.69 -2.00 18.71
C SER A 132 11.26 -2.43 19.06
N ASN A 133 10.25 -1.82 18.44
CA ASN A 133 8.84 -2.06 18.75
C ASN A 133 8.09 -2.82 17.66
N GLY A 134 8.79 -3.22 16.58
CA GLY A 134 8.14 -3.91 15.46
C GLY A 134 8.80 -3.54 14.15
N TRP A 135 8.01 -3.01 13.21
CA TRP A 135 8.45 -2.68 11.85
C TRP A 135 7.96 -1.30 11.45
N GLU A 136 8.68 -0.68 10.53
CA GLU A 136 8.30 0.62 9.98
C GLU A 136 8.65 0.67 8.49
N ALA A 137 7.78 1.27 7.71
CA ALA A 137 7.99 1.51 6.28
C ALA A 137 7.89 3.00 6.00
N THR A 138 8.73 3.48 5.08
CA THR A 138 8.68 4.86 4.56
C THR A 138 8.46 4.77 3.06
N VAL A 139 7.48 5.52 2.56
CA VAL A 139 7.07 5.47 1.15
C VAL A 139 6.82 6.88 0.65
N VAL A 140 7.27 7.16 -0.56
CA VAL A 140 6.97 8.41 -1.29
C VAL A 140 6.17 8.04 -2.54
N LEU A 141 4.98 8.60 -2.65
CA LEU A 141 4.09 8.42 -3.80
C LEU A 141 4.24 9.56 -4.78
N ASP A 142 4.25 9.25 -6.06
CA ASP A 142 4.22 10.24 -7.14
C ASP A 142 2.76 10.65 -7.39
N VAL A 143 2.48 11.92 -7.23
CA VAL A 143 1.13 12.46 -7.39
C VAL A 143 1.04 13.56 -8.43
#